data_c5e72ae53d7b99b3928f632d85504f4e
#
_entry.id   c5e72ae53d7b99b3928f632d85504f4e
#
_cell.length_a   1.000
_cell.length_b   1.000
_cell.length_c   1.000
_cell.angle_alpha   90.00
_cell.angle_beta   90.00
_cell.angle_gamma   90.00
#
_symmetry.space_group_name_H-M   'P 1'
#
loop_
_entity.id
_entity.type
_entity.pdbx_description
1 polymer ?
#
loop_
_entity_poly.entity_id
_entity_poly.type
_entity_poly.pdbx_seq_one_letter_code
_entity_poly.pdbx_strand_id
1 'polypeptide(L)'
;SKENIKLLTDSLQSLMTLNGYSFTMKGDESGRVEYGLMAQEVENVFPELVTTKPDDLKKLNSIGLIAPLLEATKEQQSLIEDQRAMIEALIERIETLEQRLEPQTDQNEPSRER
;
A
#
# COMPACT_ATOMS: atom_id res chain seq x y z
N SER A 1 21.79 -8.43 -23.09
CA SER A 1 22.01 -7.87 -21.77
C SER A 1 21.15 -6.63 -21.58
N LYS A 2 20.99 -6.23 -20.35
CA LYS A 2 20.13 -5.09 -20.00
C LYS A 2 20.93 -3.81 -20.04
N GLU A 3 20.26 -2.74 -20.48
CA GLU A 3 20.81 -1.40 -20.48
C GLU A 3 19.86 -0.43 -19.81
N ASN A 4 20.38 0.73 -19.43
CA ASN A 4 19.57 1.82 -18.85
C ASN A 4 18.77 1.34 -17.62
N ILE A 5 19.44 0.59 -16.75
CA ILE A 5 18.80 0.03 -15.57
C ILE A 5 18.52 1.15 -14.56
N LYS A 6 17.24 1.29 -14.20
CA LYS A 6 16.81 2.28 -13.21
C LYS A 6 15.89 1.63 -12.19
N LEU A 7 16.09 2.00 -10.94
CA LEU A 7 15.19 1.59 -9.88
C LEU A 7 13.83 2.26 -10.07
N LEU A 8 12.77 1.49 -9.93
CA LEU A 8 11.42 2.06 -10.00
C LEU A 8 11.13 2.89 -8.74
N THR A 9 10.43 4.00 -8.95
CA THR A 9 9.98 4.87 -7.87
C THR A 9 8.48 5.11 -7.98
N ASP A 10 7.86 5.47 -6.86
CA ASP A 10 6.42 5.81 -6.80
C ASP A 10 5.50 4.69 -7.29
N SER A 11 5.96 3.45 -7.18
CA SER A 11 5.20 2.29 -7.65
C SER A 11 3.91 2.10 -6.86
N LEU A 12 3.95 2.32 -5.55
CA LEU A 12 2.76 2.19 -4.72
C LEU A 12 1.66 3.16 -5.16
N GLN A 13 2.02 4.41 -5.35
CA GLN A 13 1.06 5.43 -5.79
C GLN A 13 0.44 5.06 -7.13
N SER A 14 1.25 4.61 -8.08
CA SER A 14 0.76 4.20 -9.40
C SER A 14 -0.16 3.00 -9.31
N LEU A 15 0.22 1.98 -8.55
CA LEU A 15 -0.59 0.78 -8.41
C LEU A 15 -1.92 1.04 -7.72
N MET A 16 -1.96 1.99 -6.79
CA MET A 16 -3.18 2.29 -6.05
C MET A 16 -4.26 2.95 -6.92
N THR A 17 -3.92 3.35 -8.14
CA THR A 17 -4.91 3.85 -9.11
C THR A 17 -5.56 2.73 -9.91
N LEU A 18 -5.05 1.51 -9.81
CA LEU A 18 -5.57 0.36 -10.54
C LEU A 18 -6.59 -0.41 -9.70
N ASN A 19 -7.40 -1.19 -10.38
CA ASN A 19 -8.41 -2.02 -9.74
C ASN A 19 -8.27 -3.46 -10.23
N GLY A 20 -8.54 -4.41 -9.34
CA GLY A 20 -8.65 -5.80 -9.70
C GLY A 20 -10.09 -6.15 -10.01
N TYR A 21 -10.32 -6.92 -11.05
CA TYR A 21 -11.65 -7.31 -11.49
C TYR A 21 -11.78 -8.81 -11.58
N SER A 22 -12.98 -9.30 -11.38
CA SER A 22 -13.37 -10.63 -11.82
C SER A 22 -14.26 -10.47 -13.05
N PHE A 23 -14.18 -11.40 -13.97
CA PHE A 23 -14.95 -11.32 -15.19
C PHE A 23 -15.14 -12.71 -15.79
N THR A 24 -16.07 -12.81 -16.72
CA THR A 24 -16.21 -13.99 -17.58
C THR A 24 -15.94 -13.55 -19.01
N MET A 25 -15.34 -14.46 -19.78
CA MET A 25 -15.04 -14.15 -21.17
C MET A 25 -16.30 -14.20 -22.02
N LYS A 26 -16.44 -13.19 -22.88
CA LYS A 26 -17.56 -13.12 -23.82
C LYS A 26 -17.44 -14.29 -24.76
N GLY A 27 -18.55 -15.04 -24.91
CA GLY A 27 -18.58 -16.24 -25.76
C GLY A 27 -18.18 -17.53 -25.10
N ASP A 28 -17.72 -17.47 -23.86
CA ASP A 28 -17.40 -18.67 -23.07
C ASP A 28 -18.63 -19.10 -22.29
N GLU A 29 -19.26 -20.17 -22.76
CA GLU A 29 -20.49 -20.68 -22.16
C GLU A 29 -20.28 -21.41 -20.85
N SER A 30 -19.03 -21.73 -20.50
CA SER A 30 -18.74 -22.39 -19.24
C SER A 30 -19.00 -21.51 -18.01
N GLY A 31 -19.05 -20.20 -18.19
CA GLY A 31 -19.24 -19.25 -17.09
C GLY A 31 -18.05 -19.17 -16.15
N ARG A 32 -16.88 -19.63 -16.61
CA ARG A 32 -15.68 -19.61 -15.77
C ARG A 32 -15.29 -18.19 -15.44
N VAL A 33 -15.08 -17.95 -14.14
CA VAL A 33 -14.67 -16.65 -13.64
C VAL A 33 -13.16 -16.54 -13.70
N GLU A 34 -12.70 -15.41 -14.20
CA GLU A 34 -11.27 -15.09 -14.25
C GLU A 34 -11.03 -13.77 -13.52
N TYR A 35 -9.80 -13.56 -13.12
CA TYR A 35 -9.39 -12.33 -12.46
C TYR A 35 -8.37 -11.60 -13.30
N GLY A 36 -8.45 -10.31 -13.31
CA GLY A 36 -7.48 -9.52 -14.06
C GLY A 36 -7.68 -8.02 -13.91
N LEU A 37 -6.91 -7.30 -14.69
CA LEU A 37 -6.91 -5.85 -14.74
C LEU A 37 -7.42 -5.40 -16.08
N MET A 38 -7.85 -4.13 -16.13
CA MET A 38 -8.23 -3.52 -17.40
C MET A 38 -7.01 -2.86 -18.05
N ALA A 39 -6.71 -3.26 -19.29
CA ALA A 39 -5.54 -2.75 -19.99
C ALA A 39 -5.54 -1.23 -20.11
N GLN A 40 -6.71 -0.63 -20.31
CA GLN A 40 -6.82 0.82 -20.42
C GLN A 40 -6.41 1.54 -19.14
N GLU A 41 -6.75 0.96 -17.98
CA GLU A 41 -6.33 1.53 -16.70
C GLU A 41 -4.82 1.41 -16.52
N VAL A 42 -4.28 0.24 -16.85
CA VAL A 42 -2.82 0.02 -16.74
C VAL A 42 -2.07 0.96 -17.65
N GLU A 43 -2.57 1.18 -18.86
CA GLU A 43 -1.92 2.07 -19.82
C GLU A 43 -1.71 3.48 -19.28
N ASN A 44 -2.63 3.94 -18.43
CA ASN A 44 -2.53 5.29 -17.87
C ASN A 44 -1.32 5.47 -16.94
N VAL A 45 -0.86 4.40 -16.30
CA VAL A 45 0.25 4.49 -15.34
C VAL A 45 1.48 3.67 -15.73
N PHE A 46 1.28 2.64 -16.54
CA PHE A 46 2.37 1.80 -17.04
C PHE A 46 2.16 1.55 -18.54
N PRO A 47 2.29 2.59 -19.38
CA PRO A 47 2.03 2.45 -20.81
C PRO A 47 2.93 1.41 -21.48
N GLU A 48 4.13 1.18 -20.94
CA GLU A 48 5.07 0.20 -21.49
C GLU A 48 4.54 -1.23 -21.38
N LEU A 49 3.57 -1.47 -20.51
CA LEU A 49 3.02 -2.81 -20.30
C LEU A 49 1.82 -3.10 -21.20
N VAL A 50 1.41 -2.15 -22.02
CA VAL A 50 0.23 -2.29 -22.86
C VAL A 50 0.62 -2.06 -24.31
N THR A 51 0.25 -2.99 -25.18
CA THR A 51 0.39 -2.83 -26.63
C THR A 51 -1.00 -2.80 -27.25
N THR A 52 -1.13 -1.99 -28.31
CA THR A 52 -2.37 -1.93 -29.08
C THR A 52 -2.18 -2.74 -30.36
N LYS A 53 -3.05 -3.71 -30.56
CA LYS A 53 -3.03 -4.53 -31.77
C LYS A 53 -3.61 -3.75 -32.95
N PRO A 54 -3.39 -4.23 -34.20
CA PRO A 54 -3.96 -3.54 -35.37
C PRO A 54 -5.48 -3.41 -35.35
N ASP A 55 -6.17 -4.27 -34.62
CA ASP A 55 -7.64 -4.24 -34.47
C ASP A 55 -8.09 -3.34 -33.31
N ASP A 56 -7.22 -2.50 -32.79
CA ASP A 56 -7.43 -1.60 -31.66
C ASP A 56 -7.66 -2.33 -30.32
N LEU A 57 -7.50 -3.65 -30.29
CA LEU A 57 -7.55 -4.39 -29.03
C LEU A 57 -6.23 -4.20 -28.27
N LYS A 58 -6.34 -3.99 -26.99
CA LYS A 58 -5.16 -3.80 -26.14
C LYS A 58 -4.74 -5.12 -25.51
N LYS A 59 -3.43 -5.31 -25.46
CA LYS A 59 -2.82 -6.47 -24.81
C LYS A 59 -1.99 -6.01 -23.64
N LEU A 60 -2.24 -6.62 -22.49
CA LEU A 60 -1.54 -6.32 -21.24
C LEU A 60 -0.45 -7.36 -20.99
N ASN A 61 0.77 -6.88 -20.74
CA ASN A 61 1.84 -7.70 -20.22
C ASN A 61 1.76 -7.67 -18.69
N SER A 62 0.96 -8.57 -18.12
CA SER A 62 0.72 -8.60 -16.68
C SER A 62 1.95 -9.04 -15.88
N ILE A 63 2.84 -9.84 -16.47
CA ILE A 63 4.09 -10.25 -15.81
C ILE A 63 4.94 -9.02 -15.49
N GLY A 64 4.91 -8.00 -16.34
CA GLY A 64 5.64 -6.76 -16.11
C GLY A 64 5.21 -6.00 -14.86
N LEU A 65 4.08 -6.36 -14.25
CA LEU A 65 3.65 -5.74 -12.99
C LEU A 65 4.36 -6.29 -11.76
N ILE A 66 5.11 -7.38 -11.91
CA ILE A 66 5.83 -7.97 -10.77
C ILE A 66 6.82 -6.97 -10.17
N ALA A 67 7.59 -6.28 -11.01
CA ALA A 67 8.57 -5.32 -10.51
C ALA A 67 7.91 -4.13 -9.79
N PRO A 68 6.89 -3.47 -10.34
CA PRO A 68 6.16 -2.46 -9.58
C PRO A 68 5.56 -2.99 -8.28
N LEU A 69 5.02 -4.20 -8.27
CA LEU A 69 4.47 -4.80 -7.06
C LEU A 69 5.54 -5.03 -6.00
N LEU A 70 6.72 -5.49 -6.42
CA LEU A 70 7.84 -5.66 -5.51
C LEU A 70 8.23 -4.33 -4.86
N GLU A 71 8.41 -3.29 -5.67
CA GLU A 71 8.82 -2.00 -5.14
C GLU A 71 7.72 -1.35 -4.30
N ALA A 72 6.46 -1.52 -4.68
CA ALA A 72 5.34 -1.05 -3.86
C ALA A 72 5.29 -1.74 -2.50
N THR A 73 5.56 -3.03 -2.47
CA THR A 73 5.60 -3.78 -1.20
C THR A 73 6.70 -3.23 -0.29
N LYS A 74 7.86 -2.91 -0.85
CA LYS A 74 8.95 -2.30 -0.08
C LYS A 74 8.57 -0.91 0.42
N GLU A 75 7.91 -0.11 -0.39
CA GLU A 75 7.40 1.20 0.02
C GLU A 75 6.41 1.08 1.16
N GLN A 76 5.48 0.11 1.09
CA GLN A 76 4.54 -0.15 2.17
C GLN A 76 5.24 -0.56 3.45
N GLN A 77 6.24 -1.40 3.35
CA GLN A 77 6.99 -1.85 4.52
C GLN A 77 7.70 -0.67 5.20
N SER A 78 8.27 0.22 4.41
CA SER A 78 8.90 1.42 4.94
C SER A 78 7.88 2.31 5.67
N LEU A 79 6.69 2.48 5.09
CA LEU A 79 5.61 3.25 5.73
C LEU A 79 5.14 2.60 7.02
N ILE A 80 5.04 1.27 7.04
CA ILE A 80 4.65 0.54 8.25
C ILE A 80 5.66 0.76 9.36
N GLU A 81 6.95 0.70 9.03
CA GLU A 81 8.00 0.92 10.01
C GLU A 81 7.98 2.34 10.57
N ASP A 82 7.78 3.33 9.69
CA ASP A 82 7.66 4.72 10.12
C ASP A 82 6.44 4.91 11.02
N GLN A 83 5.32 4.29 10.68
CA GLN A 83 4.10 4.36 11.48
C GLN A 83 4.27 3.70 12.84
N ARG A 84 4.98 2.58 12.90
CA ARG A 84 5.28 1.92 14.18
C ARG A 84 6.11 2.82 15.08
N ALA A 85 7.13 3.45 14.52
CA ALA A 85 7.95 4.37 15.29
C ALA A 85 7.13 5.55 15.81
N MET A 86 6.23 6.07 14.99
CA MET A 86 5.34 7.16 15.39
C MET A 86 4.38 6.72 16.49
N ILE A 87 3.81 5.54 16.37
CA ILE A 87 2.91 4.97 17.38
C ILE A 87 3.64 4.82 18.71
N GLU A 88 4.85 4.28 18.69
CA GLU A 88 5.64 4.11 19.90
C GLU A 88 5.95 5.45 20.56
N ALA A 89 6.30 6.47 19.76
CA ALA A 89 6.55 7.81 20.28
C ALA A 89 5.28 8.43 20.88
N LEU A 90 4.14 8.22 20.24
CA LEU A 90 2.86 8.70 20.77
C LEU A 90 2.47 8.00 22.06
N ILE A 91 2.71 6.70 22.15
CA ILE A 91 2.45 5.95 23.39
C ILE A 91 3.29 6.50 24.53
N GLU A 92 4.57 6.77 24.29
CA GLU A 92 5.44 7.37 25.30
C GLU A 92 4.93 8.74 25.74
N ARG A 93 4.47 9.56 24.80
CA ARG A 93 3.90 10.86 25.14
C ARG A 93 2.63 10.72 25.96
N ILE A 94 1.78 9.77 25.60
CA ILE A 94 0.55 9.51 26.34
C ILE A 94 0.90 9.09 27.79
N GLU A 95 1.83 8.17 27.93
CA GLU A 95 2.26 7.71 29.27
C GLU A 95 2.84 8.86 30.10
N THR A 96 3.64 9.71 29.47
CA THR A 96 4.19 10.88 30.13
C THR A 96 3.09 11.84 30.61
N LEU A 97 2.12 12.10 29.70
CA LEU A 97 1.01 12.99 30.02
C LEU A 97 0.12 12.41 31.11
N GLU A 98 -0.11 11.11 31.07
CA GLU A 98 -0.89 10.42 32.10
C GLU A 98 -0.21 10.53 33.47
N GLN A 99 1.11 10.38 33.51
CA GLN A 99 1.86 10.55 34.75
C GLN A 99 1.74 11.96 35.30
N ARG A 100 1.72 12.97 34.42
CA ARG A 100 1.57 14.37 34.83
C ARG A 100 0.15 14.65 35.37
N LEU A 101 -0.82 13.92 34.88
CA LEU A 101 -2.23 14.08 35.29
C LEU A 101 -2.61 13.24 36.47
N GLU A 102 -1.80 12.26 36.84
CA GLU A 102 -2.09 11.45 37.99
C GLU A 102 -2.10 12.33 39.23
N PRO A 103 -3.12 12.12 40.10
CA PRO A 103 -3.11 12.81 41.39
C PRO A 103 -1.86 12.39 42.14
N GLN A 104 -1.05 13.36 42.56
CA GLN A 104 0.10 13.03 43.36
C GLN A 104 -0.38 12.47 44.69
N THR A 105 0.23 11.38 45.11
CA THR A 105 0.04 10.91 46.45
C THR A 105 0.55 11.99 47.38
N ASP A 106 -0.33 12.56 48.15
CA ASP A 106 0.05 13.64 49.06
C ASP A 106 0.84 13.09 50.23
N GLN A 107 2.14 13.18 50.13
CA GLN A 107 2.98 12.74 51.21
C GLN A 107 2.98 13.70 52.37
N ASN A 108 2.41 14.86 52.18
CA ASN A 108 2.28 15.88 53.22
C ASN A 108 0.88 15.94 53.76
N GLU A 109 0.08 14.94 53.45
CA GLU A 109 -1.26 14.87 53.97
C GLU A 109 -1.19 14.86 55.49
N PRO A 110 -1.95 15.72 56.14
CA PRO A 110 -1.93 15.74 57.59
C PRO A 110 -2.30 14.37 58.13
N SER A 111 -1.60 13.99 59.12
CA SER A 111 -1.90 12.75 59.79
C SER A 111 -3.34 12.78 60.29
N ARG A 112 -4.01 11.70 60.03
CA ARG A 112 -5.38 11.54 60.48
C ARG A 112 -5.46 10.89 61.84
N GLU A 113 -4.33 10.69 62.37
CA GLU A 113 -4.28 10.16 63.70
C GLU A 113 -4.59 11.22 64.71
N ARG A 114 -5.73 11.22 65.19
CA ARG A 114 -6.16 12.19 66.17
C ARG A 114 -7.36 11.75 66.88
#